data_964f7a309af808f011f4dc881e4edf29
#
_entry.id   964f7a309af808f011f4dc881e4edf29
#
_cell.length_a   1.000
_cell.length_b   1.000
_cell.length_c   1.000
_cell.angle_alpha   90.00
_cell.angle_beta   90.00
_cell.angle_gamma   90.00
#
_symmetry.space_group_name_H-M   'P 1'
#
loop_
_entity.id
_entity.type
_entity.pdbx_description
1 polymer ?
#
loop_
_entity_poly.entity_id
_entity_poly.type
_entity_poly.pdbx_seq_one_letter_code
_entity_poly.pdbx_strand_id
1 'polypeptide(L)'
;MNLAMPAYVVKRVIAGAGGSVKGKSVVVIGVSYKANVADTRETPSASIIDLLRAAGATVTWHDPLVRTWRGENSVDLGANDVAIVVTKHDEVSVADLTKSSYIFDCTGSIPGADGI
;
A
#
# COMPACT_ATOMS: atom_id res chain seq x y z
N MET A 1 -7.45 -11.42 12.23
CA MET A 1 -6.84 -10.20 11.69
C MET A 1 -6.70 -9.14 12.78
N ASN A 2 -5.58 -8.47 12.84
CA ASN A 2 -5.37 -7.39 13.80
C ASN A 2 -5.94 -6.08 13.23
N LEU A 3 -7.10 -5.64 13.75
CA LEU A 3 -7.77 -4.43 13.27
C LEU A 3 -7.05 -3.14 13.67
N ALA A 4 -6.16 -3.19 14.67
CA ALA A 4 -5.37 -2.00 15.07
C ALA A 4 -4.23 -1.71 14.10
N MET A 5 -3.73 -2.70 13.39
CA MET A 5 -2.61 -2.55 12.47
C MET A 5 -2.92 -1.60 11.30
N PRO A 6 -4.07 -1.74 10.58
CA PRO A 6 -4.38 -0.80 9.51
C PRO A 6 -4.49 0.66 9.97
N ALA A 7 -5.13 0.90 11.11
CA ALA A 7 -5.24 2.27 11.65
C ALA A 7 -3.87 2.84 12.03
N TYR A 8 -3.00 2.02 12.62
CA TYR A 8 -1.64 2.41 12.96
C TYR A 8 -0.82 2.77 11.71
N VAL A 9 -0.91 1.94 10.67
CA VAL A 9 -0.21 2.17 9.40
C VAL A 9 -0.67 3.49 8.79
N VAL A 10 -1.97 3.73 8.71
CA VAL A 10 -2.51 4.97 8.14
C VAL A 10 -2.06 6.20 8.93
N LYS A 11 -2.06 6.12 10.25
CA LYS A 11 -1.56 7.20 11.11
C LYS A 11 -0.10 7.51 10.82
N ARG A 12 0.75 6.49 10.69
CA ARG A 12 2.17 6.65 10.38
C ARG A 12 2.37 7.23 8.99
N VAL A 13 1.60 6.78 8.01
CA VAL A 13 1.67 7.28 6.64
C VAL A 13 1.27 8.75 6.56
N ILE A 14 0.21 9.14 7.23
CA ILE A 14 -0.22 10.55 7.25
C ILE A 14 0.88 11.43 7.85
N ALA A 15 1.48 11.00 8.96
CA ALA A 15 2.58 11.75 9.58
C ALA A 15 3.79 11.86 8.65
N GLY A 16 4.18 10.76 8.00
CA GLY A 16 5.31 10.74 7.06
C GLY A 16 5.06 11.54 5.78
N ALA A 17 3.80 11.68 5.38
CA ALA A 17 3.41 12.44 4.19
C ALA A 17 3.25 13.95 4.46
N GLY A 18 3.62 14.42 5.65
CA GLY A 18 3.56 15.85 5.99
C GLY A 18 2.34 16.25 6.80
N GLY A 19 1.59 15.30 7.36
CA GLY A 19 0.45 15.55 8.24
C GLY A 19 -0.91 15.41 7.56
N SER A 20 -0.96 15.21 6.24
CA SER A 20 -2.21 15.00 5.50
C SER A 20 -1.94 14.21 4.23
N VAL A 21 -2.92 13.39 3.84
CA VAL A 21 -2.92 12.70 2.54
C VAL A 21 -4.03 13.20 1.62
N LYS A 22 -4.76 14.22 2.03
CA LYS A 22 -5.87 14.78 1.26
C LYS A 22 -5.37 15.26 -0.11
N GLY A 23 -5.99 14.76 -1.17
CA GLY A 23 -5.62 15.09 -2.55
C GLY A 23 -4.35 14.42 -3.05
N LYS A 24 -3.70 13.61 -2.23
CA LYS A 24 -2.48 12.89 -2.64
C LYS A 24 -2.80 11.58 -3.31
N SER A 25 -1.93 11.17 -4.26
CA SER A 25 -2.01 9.86 -4.88
C SER A 25 -1.28 8.83 -4.02
N VAL A 26 -1.97 7.76 -3.67
CA VAL A 26 -1.43 6.67 -2.86
C VAL A 26 -1.61 5.37 -3.61
N VAL A 27 -0.55 4.58 -3.74
CA VAL A 27 -0.64 3.22 -4.23
C VAL A 27 -0.38 2.25 -3.09
N VAL A 28 -1.30 1.30 -2.89
CA VAL A 28 -1.15 0.21 -1.92
C VAL A 28 -0.64 -1.00 -2.68
N ILE A 29 0.49 -1.52 -2.25
CA ILE A 29 1.19 -2.61 -2.94
C ILE A 29 0.98 -3.91 -2.16
N GLY A 30 0.33 -4.87 -2.82
CA GLY A 30 0.00 -6.17 -2.24
C GLY A 30 -1.37 -6.19 -1.59
N VAL A 31 -2.30 -6.90 -2.23
CA VAL A 31 -3.66 -7.11 -1.69
C VAL A 31 -3.88 -8.57 -1.30
N SER A 32 -2.85 -9.41 -1.40
CA SER A 32 -2.86 -10.77 -0.88
C SER A 32 -2.54 -10.78 0.62
N TYR A 33 -2.93 -11.85 1.30
CA TYR A 33 -2.67 -11.93 2.74
C TYR A 33 -1.21 -12.29 3.06
N LYS A 34 -0.46 -12.85 2.11
CA LYS A 34 0.99 -13.09 2.25
C LYS A 34 1.70 -13.10 0.90
N ALA A 35 3.04 -12.98 0.94
CA ALA A 35 3.88 -12.92 -0.26
C ALA A 35 3.76 -14.18 -1.12
N ASN A 36 3.76 -13.97 -2.44
CA ASN A 36 3.79 -15.00 -3.49
C ASN A 36 2.54 -15.91 -3.51
N VAL A 37 1.43 -15.42 -2.94
CA VAL A 37 0.13 -16.10 -2.94
C VAL A 37 -0.93 -15.12 -3.41
N ALA A 38 -1.86 -15.57 -4.26
CA ALA A 38 -2.91 -14.73 -4.83
C ALA A 38 -4.16 -14.59 -3.94
N ASP A 39 -4.16 -15.15 -2.73
CA ASP A 39 -5.31 -15.16 -1.84
C ASP A 39 -5.50 -13.79 -1.17
N THR A 40 -6.63 -13.14 -1.45
CA THR A 40 -6.95 -11.81 -0.94
C THR A 40 -7.79 -11.82 0.34
N ARG A 41 -8.12 -12.98 0.87
CA ARG A 41 -8.92 -13.07 2.10
C ARG A 41 -8.12 -12.51 3.28
N GLU A 42 -8.80 -11.78 4.14
CA GLU A 42 -8.24 -11.23 5.37
C GLU A 42 -7.03 -10.30 5.17
N THR A 43 -6.87 -9.73 3.96
CA THR A 43 -5.78 -8.79 3.72
C THR A 43 -6.02 -7.47 4.49
N PRO A 44 -5.00 -6.93 5.18
CA PRO A 44 -5.14 -5.62 5.82
C PRO A 44 -5.26 -4.48 4.81
N SER A 45 -4.91 -4.70 3.54
CA SER A 45 -4.99 -3.68 2.50
C SER A 45 -6.40 -3.11 2.32
N ALA A 46 -7.45 -3.92 2.51
CA ALA A 46 -8.83 -3.45 2.40
C ALA A 46 -9.10 -2.30 3.39
N SER A 47 -8.77 -2.50 4.66
CA SER A 47 -8.96 -1.48 5.70
C SER A 47 -8.05 -0.27 5.49
N ILE A 48 -6.80 -0.49 5.09
CA ILE A 48 -5.85 0.60 4.80
C ILE A 48 -6.39 1.48 3.68
N ILE A 49 -6.86 0.89 2.58
CA ILE A 49 -7.43 1.63 1.45
C ILE A 49 -8.65 2.44 1.90
N ASP A 50 -9.57 1.81 2.63
CA ASP A 50 -10.80 2.49 3.06
C ASP A 50 -10.50 3.66 3.99
N LEU A 51 -9.56 3.50 4.92
CA LEU A 51 -9.16 4.58 5.83
C LEU A 51 -8.48 5.74 5.08
N LEU A 52 -7.64 5.44 4.11
CA LEU A 52 -6.98 6.46 3.30
C LEU A 52 -7.97 7.23 2.43
N ARG A 53 -8.94 6.54 1.82
CA ARG A 53 -9.99 7.18 1.04
C ARG A 53 -10.86 8.08 1.92
N ALA A 54 -11.17 7.65 3.13
CA ALA A 54 -11.89 8.46 4.09
C ALA A 54 -11.09 9.71 4.50
N ALA A 55 -9.77 9.63 4.47
CA ALA A 55 -8.89 10.79 4.74
C ALA A 55 -8.69 11.70 3.53
N GLY A 56 -9.32 11.41 2.40
CA GLY A 56 -9.30 12.26 1.21
C GLY A 56 -8.23 11.91 0.17
N ALA A 57 -7.51 10.81 0.33
CA ALA A 57 -6.51 10.36 -0.64
C ALA A 57 -7.16 9.73 -1.88
N THR A 58 -6.49 9.86 -3.02
CA THR A 58 -6.81 9.08 -4.22
C THR A 58 -5.99 7.79 -4.16
N VAL A 59 -6.67 6.67 -3.91
CA VAL A 59 -5.99 5.40 -3.64
C VAL A 59 -6.21 4.41 -4.76
N THR A 60 -5.11 3.87 -5.27
CA THR A 60 -5.07 2.73 -6.18
C THR A 60 -4.29 1.59 -5.52
N TRP A 61 -4.27 0.44 -6.14
CA TRP A 61 -3.51 -0.69 -5.62
C TRP A 61 -2.82 -1.45 -6.75
N HIS A 62 -1.73 -2.10 -6.42
CA HIS A 62 -0.95 -2.90 -7.36
C HIS A 62 -0.67 -4.26 -6.73
N ASP A 63 -0.94 -5.33 -7.48
CA ASP A 63 -0.55 -6.68 -7.10
C ASP A 63 -0.33 -7.51 -8.36
N PRO A 64 0.90 -8.02 -8.60
CA PRO A 64 1.19 -8.76 -9.83
C PRO A 64 0.49 -10.12 -9.92
N LEU A 65 -0.03 -10.63 -8.80
CA LEU A 65 -0.73 -11.92 -8.73
C LEU A 65 -2.24 -11.78 -8.72
N VAL A 66 -2.77 -10.56 -8.58
CA VAL A 66 -4.22 -10.29 -8.47
C VAL A 66 -4.60 -9.25 -9.50
N ARG A 67 -5.29 -9.65 -10.57
CA ARG A 67 -5.69 -8.71 -11.63
C ARG A 67 -6.86 -7.84 -11.22
N THR A 68 -7.83 -8.41 -10.54
CA THR A 68 -9.07 -7.74 -10.16
C THR A 68 -9.41 -8.07 -8.71
N TRP A 69 -9.80 -7.06 -7.96
CA TRP A 69 -10.17 -7.20 -6.56
C TRP A 69 -11.09 -6.06 -6.16
N ARG A 70 -12.20 -6.38 -5.48
CA ARG A 70 -13.21 -5.41 -5.06
C ARG A 70 -13.73 -4.54 -6.21
N GLY A 71 -13.87 -5.14 -7.40
CA GLY A 71 -14.36 -4.43 -8.58
C GLY A 71 -13.36 -3.49 -9.24
N GLU A 72 -12.12 -3.48 -8.79
CA GLU A 72 -11.05 -2.62 -9.34
C GLU A 72 -9.93 -3.48 -9.92
N ASN A 73 -9.23 -2.95 -10.91
CA ASN A 73 -8.08 -3.60 -11.52
C ASN A 73 -6.79 -3.15 -10.84
N SER A 74 -5.81 -4.08 -10.78
CA SER A 74 -4.46 -3.73 -10.40
C SER A 74 -3.90 -2.70 -11.38
N VAL A 75 -3.24 -1.65 -10.86
CA VAL A 75 -2.58 -0.63 -11.69
C VAL A 75 -1.11 -0.96 -11.82
N ASP A 76 -0.48 -0.43 -12.87
CA ASP A 76 0.98 -0.50 -13.02
C ASP A 76 1.65 0.45 -12.02
N LEU A 77 2.84 0.05 -11.55
CA LEU A 77 3.61 0.91 -10.67
C LEU A 77 4.16 2.11 -11.43
N GLY A 78 3.89 3.28 -10.90
CA GLY A 78 4.35 4.55 -11.43
C GLY A 78 4.68 5.50 -10.31
N ALA A 79 4.87 6.78 -10.66
CA ALA A 79 5.13 7.81 -9.67
C ALA A 79 3.84 8.15 -8.92
N ASN A 80 3.87 8.00 -7.60
CA ASN A 80 2.79 8.41 -6.70
C ASN A 80 3.37 9.29 -5.60
N ASP A 81 2.52 10.01 -4.90
CA ASP A 81 2.98 10.76 -3.73
C ASP A 81 3.41 9.80 -2.63
N VAL A 82 2.67 8.70 -2.46
CA VAL A 82 2.91 7.71 -1.41
C VAL A 82 2.77 6.30 -1.97
N ALA A 83 3.69 5.42 -1.59
CA ALA A 83 3.58 3.98 -1.82
C ALA A 83 3.59 3.26 -0.47
N ILE A 84 2.63 2.39 -0.25
CA ILE A 84 2.53 1.59 0.97
C ILE A 84 2.68 0.13 0.60
N VAL A 85 3.75 -0.50 1.07
CA VAL A 85 4.01 -1.92 0.80
C VAL A 85 3.41 -2.75 1.93
N VAL A 86 2.30 -3.42 1.65
CA VAL A 86 1.60 -4.27 2.62
C VAL A 86 2.04 -5.72 2.47
N THR A 87 2.13 -6.20 1.23
CA THR A 87 2.63 -7.53 0.90
C THR A 87 3.57 -7.39 -0.28
N LYS A 88 4.80 -7.87 -0.15
CA LYS A 88 5.76 -7.79 -1.23
C LYS A 88 5.94 -9.14 -1.90
N HIS A 89 5.37 -9.29 -3.10
CA HIS A 89 5.65 -10.40 -3.99
C HIS A 89 7.01 -10.22 -4.65
N ASP A 90 7.66 -11.32 -5.02
CA ASP A 90 8.99 -11.26 -5.65
C ASP A 90 8.98 -10.52 -6.98
N GLU A 91 7.85 -10.51 -7.71
CA GLU A 91 7.71 -9.79 -8.96
C GLU A 91 7.71 -8.27 -8.81
N VAL A 92 7.52 -7.75 -7.60
CA VAL A 92 7.51 -6.30 -7.36
C VAL A 92 8.95 -5.81 -7.26
N SER A 93 9.34 -4.94 -8.19
CA SER A 93 10.68 -4.37 -8.22
C SER A 93 10.83 -3.22 -7.24
N VAL A 94 11.89 -3.25 -6.42
CA VAL A 94 12.22 -2.13 -5.52
C VAL A 94 12.46 -0.84 -6.32
N ALA A 95 13.06 -0.95 -7.51
CA ALA A 95 13.29 0.20 -8.38
C ALA A 95 11.99 0.90 -8.78
N ASP A 96 10.92 0.15 -9.01
CA ASP A 96 9.61 0.74 -9.32
C ASP A 96 9.00 1.44 -8.11
N LEU A 97 9.25 0.95 -6.91
CA LEU A 97 8.76 1.58 -5.68
C LEU A 97 9.41 2.94 -5.43
N THR A 98 10.67 3.12 -5.82
CA THR A 98 11.40 4.37 -5.62
C THR A 98 10.89 5.52 -6.50
N LYS A 99 9.99 5.26 -7.44
CA LYS A 99 9.31 6.31 -8.21
C LYS A 99 8.35 7.14 -7.36
N SER A 100 7.92 6.64 -6.22
CA SER A 100 7.05 7.38 -5.30
C SER A 100 7.86 8.25 -4.35
N SER A 101 7.31 9.41 -3.97
CA SER A 101 8.01 10.39 -3.15
C SER A 101 8.22 9.91 -1.71
N TYR A 102 7.27 9.14 -1.18
CA TYR A 102 7.35 8.58 0.17
C TYR A 102 6.96 7.10 0.13
N ILE A 103 7.72 6.26 0.80
CA ILE A 103 7.49 4.82 0.87
C ILE A 103 7.34 4.40 2.33
N PHE A 104 6.23 3.74 2.65
CA PHE A 104 6.01 3.10 3.95
C PHE A 104 5.95 1.59 3.74
N ASP A 105 6.86 0.85 4.36
CA ASP A 105 7.00 -0.59 4.17
C ASP A 105 6.58 -1.36 5.42
N CYS A 106 5.46 -2.08 5.33
CA CYS A 106 4.97 -2.94 6.40
C CYS A 106 5.73 -4.25 6.52
N THR A 107 6.56 -4.60 5.51
CA THR A 107 7.19 -5.91 5.42
C THR A 107 8.63 -5.95 5.92
N GLY A 108 9.29 -4.78 6.02
CA GLY A 108 10.71 -4.69 6.36
C GLY A 108 11.64 -5.09 5.23
N SER A 109 11.14 -5.19 3.99
CA SER A 109 11.90 -5.68 2.83
C SER A 109 12.60 -4.59 2.04
N ILE A 110 12.25 -3.32 2.25
CA ILE A 110 12.70 -2.20 1.43
C ILE A 110 13.72 -1.36 2.21
N PRO A 111 15.01 -1.37 1.82
CA PRO A 111 16.01 -0.55 2.49
C PRO A 111 15.70 0.95 2.38
N GLY A 112 15.83 1.67 3.48
CA GLY A 112 15.64 3.12 3.51
C GLY A 112 14.21 3.61 3.55
N ALA A 113 13.21 2.71 3.47
CA ALA A 113 11.82 3.08 3.62
C ALA A 113 11.44 3.19 5.11
N ASP A 114 10.46 4.04 5.41
CA ASP A 114 9.82 4.01 6.73
C ASP A 114 9.09 2.68 6.90
N GLY A 115 8.87 2.27 8.13
CA GLY A 115 8.22 1.00 8.42
C GLY A 115 7.65 0.95 9.82
N ILE A 116 7.00 -0.17 10.08
CA ILE A 116 6.36 -0.44 11.36
C ILE A 116 7.37 -0.52 12.51
#